data_b6b8b417a9558d3f86e1ea82be832f00
#
_entry.id   b6b8b417a9558d3f86e1ea82be832f00
#
_cell.length_a   1.000
_cell.length_b   1.000
_cell.length_c   1.000
_cell.angle_alpha   90.00
_cell.angle_beta   90.00
_cell.angle_gamma   90.00
#
_symmetry.space_group_name_H-M   'P 1'
#
loop_
_entity.id
_entity.type
_entity.pdbx_description
1 polymer ?
#
loop_
_entity_poly.entity_id
_entity_poly.type
_entity_poly.pdbx_seq_one_letter_code
_entity_poly.pdbx_strand_id
1 'polypeptide(L)'
;MNPIRKLYCRAFQLVFRIALPFLPYREPKLVEGVQGAAELLARKNVSQVLLVTDKGIRSHGLTRPLEDALAEAGIGVSIFDDTVANPTVANVEAARQLYLDTGCQAIIAFGGGSSMDCAKACGARIARPNKPLAKMEGLLHVMRPLPLLIAVPTTAGTGSETTLAAVITDGETHHKYPINDFALIPPYALLDPEVTVGLPPQLTATTGMDAMTHAVEAYIGGSTTRGTRQAAVEAVRLILESLPVAYANGGDRTARAHMLRAAYLAGTAFTKSYVGYVHAVAHSLGGQYGIAHGLANAVLLPEVLEAYGPAAHKRLGRLAVEVGVASVNDTPARASAKFIAKLRKMNADMGIPRTLEGIREEDLPALARHADHEGNPLYPVPVLMDANELQALYRLVMPKTEENANDAAADRTGGAKAEGLLFDGQNAAKGVSGQSA
;
A
#
# COMPACT_ATOMS: atom_id res chain seq x y z
N MET A 1 -21.26 1.36 12.59
CA MET A 1 -20.77 2.67 13.17
C MET A 1 -21.94 3.62 13.42
N ASN A 2 -21.96 4.32 14.58
CA ASN A 2 -23.04 5.23 14.90
C ASN A 2 -23.04 6.49 14.00
N PRO A 3 -24.21 7.16 13.77
CA PRO A 3 -24.34 8.29 12.83
C PRO A 3 -23.45 9.50 13.20
N ILE A 4 -23.27 9.81 14.47
CA ILE A 4 -22.47 10.96 14.94
C ILE A 4 -20.98 10.72 14.58
N ARG A 5 -20.47 9.52 14.83
CA ARG A 5 -19.08 9.14 14.48
C ARG A 5 -18.90 9.13 12.95
N LYS A 6 -19.88 8.64 12.19
CA LYS A 6 -19.85 8.73 10.70
C LYS A 6 -19.75 10.17 10.23
N LEU A 7 -20.55 11.07 10.79
CA LEU A 7 -20.53 12.49 10.44
C LEU A 7 -19.16 13.11 10.78
N TYR A 8 -18.61 12.83 11.97
CA TYR A 8 -17.27 13.28 12.36
C TYR A 8 -16.20 12.81 11.37
N CYS A 9 -16.16 11.51 11.04
CA CYS A 9 -15.19 10.97 10.09
C CYS A 9 -15.31 11.64 8.72
N ARG A 10 -16.55 11.84 8.21
CA ARG A 10 -16.75 12.50 6.90
C ARG A 10 -16.37 13.98 6.92
N ALA A 11 -16.68 14.68 8.01
CA ALA A 11 -16.25 16.07 8.18
C ALA A 11 -14.72 16.19 8.20
N PHE A 12 -14.03 15.33 8.97
CA PHE A 12 -12.57 15.27 9.01
C PHE A 12 -11.98 15.03 7.62
N GLN A 13 -12.47 14.00 6.90
CA GLN A 13 -12.03 13.67 5.54
C GLN A 13 -12.27 14.80 4.55
N LEU A 14 -13.37 15.54 4.69
CA LEU A 14 -13.67 16.71 3.86
C LEU A 14 -12.67 17.85 4.11
N VAL A 15 -12.41 18.19 5.38
CA VAL A 15 -11.43 19.22 5.76
C VAL A 15 -10.06 18.85 5.23
N PHE A 16 -9.65 17.58 5.44
CA PHE A 16 -8.38 17.08 4.92
C PHE A 16 -8.28 17.19 3.39
N ARG A 17 -9.35 16.79 2.67
CA ARG A 17 -9.42 16.90 1.20
C ARG A 17 -9.26 18.33 0.72
N ILE A 18 -9.85 19.31 1.43
CA ILE A 18 -9.69 20.74 1.13
C ILE A 18 -8.25 21.20 1.36
N ALA A 19 -7.60 20.68 2.40
CA ALA A 19 -6.20 21.02 2.73
C ALA A 19 -5.17 20.41 1.76
N LEU A 20 -5.46 19.27 1.10
CA LEU A 20 -4.51 18.54 0.25
C LEU A 20 -3.71 19.40 -0.74
N PRO A 21 -4.30 20.36 -1.50
CA PRO A 21 -3.56 21.18 -2.46
C PRO A 21 -2.52 22.10 -1.82
N PHE A 22 -2.64 22.37 -0.52
CA PHE A 22 -1.77 23.29 0.23
C PHE A 22 -0.69 22.55 1.04
N LEU A 23 -0.76 21.22 1.09
CA LEU A 23 0.23 20.41 1.80
C LEU A 23 1.49 20.24 0.97
N PRO A 24 2.71 20.26 1.58
CA PRO A 24 3.96 20.26 0.88
C PRO A 24 4.38 18.88 0.34
N TYR A 25 3.44 18.19 -0.31
CA TYR A 25 3.76 16.97 -1.03
C TYR A 25 4.71 17.25 -2.19
N ARG A 26 5.70 16.39 -2.34
CA ARG A 26 6.59 16.39 -3.50
C ARG A 26 6.60 15.00 -4.14
N GLU A 27 6.92 14.95 -5.40
CA GLU A 27 7.20 13.71 -6.12
C GLU A 27 8.72 13.60 -6.27
N PRO A 28 9.32 12.46 -5.94
CA PRO A 28 10.75 12.25 -6.13
C PRO A 28 11.11 12.41 -7.61
N LYS A 29 12.20 13.12 -7.89
CA LYS A 29 12.72 13.20 -9.25
C LYS A 29 13.38 11.87 -9.59
N LEU A 30 13.04 11.31 -10.75
CA LEU A 30 13.68 10.09 -11.22
C LEU A 30 15.11 10.40 -11.69
N VAL A 31 16.03 9.54 -11.29
CA VAL A 31 17.44 9.56 -11.68
C VAL A 31 17.66 8.41 -12.66
N GLU A 32 18.36 8.67 -13.74
CA GLU A 32 18.60 7.69 -14.79
C GLU A 32 19.89 6.92 -14.54
N GLY A 33 19.74 5.66 -14.11
CA GLY A 33 20.85 4.73 -13.87
C GLY A 33 21.76 5.12 -12.70
N VAL A 34 22.69 4.23 -12.39
CA VAL A 34 23.64 4.39 -11.27
C VAL A 34 24.63 5.54 -11.54
N GLN A 35 25.03 5.77 -12.78
CA GLN A 35 25.87 6.88 -13.21
C GLN A 35 25.18 8.22 -12.96
N GLY A 36 23.88 8.32 -13.30
CA GLY A 36 23.12 9.54 -13.03
C GLY A 36 23.01 9.85 -11.54
N ALA A 37 22.96 8.81 -10.66
CA ALA A 37 23.00 9.00 -9.22
C ALA A 37 24.37 9.54 -8.74
N ALA A 38 25.47 9.00 -9.24
CA ALA A 38 26.83 9.46 -8.95
C ALA A 38 27.04 10.89 -9.43
N GLU A 39 26.65 11.23 -10.65
CA GLU A 39 26.71 12.60 -11.17
C GLU A 39 25.85 13.59 -10.38
N LEU A 40 24.65 13.18 -9.96
CA LEU A 40 23.78 14.01 -9.11
C LEU A 40 24.49 14.36 -7.80
N LEU A 41 25.10 13.39 -7.14
CA LEU A 41 25.83 13.57 -5.89
C LEU A 41 27.07 14.47 -6.10
N ALA A 42 27.84 14.24 -7.16
CA ALA A 42 28.98 15.09 -7.52
C ALA A 42 28.55 16.56 -7.75
N ARG A 43 27.48 16.79 -8.51
CA ARG A 43 26.92 18.14 -8.72
C ARG A 43 26.43 18.80 -7.41
N LYS A 44 26.14 18.03 -6.39
CA LYS A 44 25.77 18.50 -5.04
C LYS A 44 26.97 18.64 -4.11
N ASN A 45 28.19 18.45 -4.61
CA ASN A 45 29.44 18.46 -3.85
C ASN A 45 29.46 17.46 -2.70
N VAL A 46 28.84 16.30 -2.90
CA VAL A 46 28.85 15.17 -1.96
C VAL A 46 30.09 14.36 -2.23
N SER A 47 30.95 14.17 -1.22
CA SER A 47 32.17 13.37 -1.30
C SER A 47 32.09 12.06 -0.53
N GLN A 48 31.09 11.91 0.37
CA GLN A 48 30.89 10.71 1.18
C GLN A 48 29.41 10.44 1.36
N VAL A 49 28.95 9.20 1.11
CA VAL A 49 27.56 8.78 1.26
C VAL A 49 27.43 7.59 2.22
N LEU A 50 26.29 7.55 2.92
CA LEU A 50 25.86 6.35 3.64
C LEU A 50 24.94 5.52 2.72
N LEU A 51 25.32 4.29 2.42
CA LEU A 51 24.46 3.29 1.76
C LEU A 51 23.78 2.44 2.82
N VAL A 52 22.45 2.56 2.94
CA VAL A 52 21.61 1.76 3.87
C VAL A 52 20.94 0.65 3.08
N THR A 53 21.20 -0.61 3.48
CA THR A 53 20.73 -1.81 2.79
C THR A 53 20.59 -2.97 3.78
N ASP A 54 20.48 -4.21 3.29
CA ASP A 54 20.51 -5.42 4.08
C ASP A 54 21.52 -6.45 3.55
N LYS A 55 21.85 -7.45 4.40
CA LYS A 55 22.83 -8.51 4.07
C LYS A 55 22.41 -9.36 2.88
N GLY A 56 21.11 -9.57 2.68
CA GLY A 56 20.59 -10.32 1.54
C GLY A 56 20.92 -9.62 0.22
N ILE A 57 20.62 -8.33 0.12
CA ILE A 57 20.94 -7.50 -1.05
C ILE A 57 22.46 -7.48 -1.30
N ARG A 58 23.26 -7.32 -0.25
CA ARG A 58 24.71 -7.32 -0.33
C ARG A 58 25.27 -8.65 -0.83
N SER A 59 24.79 -9.77 -0.29
CA SER A 59 25.26 -11.12 -0.68
C SER A 59 24.97 -11.45 -2.15
N HIS A 60 23.94 -10.85 -2.75
CA HIS A 60 23.63 -10.96 -4.17
C HIS A 60 24.39 -9.96 -5.05
N GLY A 61 25.23 -9.10 -4.48
CA GLY A 61 26.03 -8.13 -5.21
C GLY A 61 25.25 -7.00 -5.89
N LEU A 62 23.97 -6.78 -5.52
CA LEU A 62 23.07 -5.84 -6.19
C LEU A 62 23.52 -4.38 -6.03
N THR A 63 24.24 -4.04 -4.98
CA THR A 63 24.75 -2.68 -4.73
C THR A 63 26.03 -2.36 -5.52
N ARG A 64 26.74 -3.39 -6.02
CA ARG A 64 28.06 -3.24 -6.64
C ARG A 64 28.09 -2.25 -7.81
N PRO A 65 27.15 -2.29 -8.79
CA PRO A 65 27.17 -1.33 -9.90
C PRO A 65 27.09 0.13 -9.42
N LEU A 66 26.33 0.40 -8.35
CA LEU A 66 26.23 1.72 -7.76
C LEU A 66 27.51 2.12 -7.01
N GLU A 67 28.10 1.19 -6.26
CA GLU A 67 29.39 1.41 -5.56
C GLU A 67 30.51 1.74 -6.55
N ASP A 68 30.58 1.00 -7.66
CA ASP A 68 31.58 1.22 -8.71
C ASP A 68 31.38 2.61 -9.37
N ALA A 69 30.15 2.98 -9.72
CA ALA A 69 29.85 4.30 -10.28
C ALA A 69 30.16 5.47 -9.31
N LEU A 70 29.95 5.27 -8.02
CA LEU A 70 30.31 6.26 -6.99
C LEU A 70 31.82 6.38 -6.86
N ALA A 71 32.54 5.26 -6.86
CA ALA A 71 33.99 5.25 -6.80
C ALA A 71 34.63 5.94 -8.03
N GLU A 72 34.11 5.70 -9.24
CA GLU A 72 34.53 6.37 -10.46
C GLU A 72 34.30 7.89 -10.39
N ALA A 73 33.24 8.34 -9.72
CA ALA A 73 32.97 9.76 -9.46
C ALA A 73 33.77 10.36 -8.29
N GLY A 74 34.65 9.59 -7.65
CA GLY A 74 35.44 10.02 -6.50
C GLY A 74 34.62 10.19 -5.21
N ILE A 75 33.49 9.49 -5.09
CA ILE A 75 32.60 9.57 -3.93
C ILE A 75 32.82 8.31 -3.06
N GLY A 76 33.20 8.53 -1.80
CA GLY A 76 33.34 7.48 -0.81
C GLY A 76 31.99 6.91 -0.37
N VAL A 77 31.99 5.62 -0.02
CA VAL A 77 30.76 4.93 0.42
C VAL A 77 31.00 4.26 1.77
N SER A 78 30.19 4.63 2.76
CA SER A 78 30.07 3.88 4.02
C SER A 78 28.82 3.01 3.94
N ILE A 79 28.92 1.72 4.26
CA ILE A 79 27.83 0.77 4.05
C ILE A 79 27.29 0.32 5.40
N PHE A 80 25.99 0.49 5.58
CA PHE A 80 25.20 -0.09 6.66
C PHE A 80 24.29 -1.17 6.07
N ASP A 81 24.61 -2.43 6.28
CA ASP A 81 23.89 -3.60 5.74
C ASP A 81 23.23 -4.48 6.80
N ASP A 82 23.15 -4.00 8.04
CA ASP A 82 22.50 -4.70 9.15
C ASP A 82 21.01 -4.39 9.31
N THR A 83 20.36 -3.78 8.29
CA THR A 83 18.91 -3.57 8.35
C THR A 83 18.18 -4.89 8.37
N VAL A 84 17.28 -5.07 9.35
CA VAL A 84 16.42 -6.25 9.46
C VAL A 84 15.03 -5.98 8.87
N ALA A 85 14.28 -7.04 8.59
CA ALA A 85 12.86 -6.93 8.30
C ALA A 85 12.16 -6.24 9.50
N ASN A 86 11.33 -5.21 9.23
CA ASN A 86 10.79 -4.31 10.26
C ASN A 86 11.92 -3.64 11.07
N PRO A 87 12.60 -2.63 10.52
CA PRO A 87 13.82 -2.05 11.09
C PRO A 87 13.57 -1.54 12.51
N THR A 88 14.55 -1.80 13.36
CA THR A 88 14.47 -1.46 14.78
C THR A 88 15.06 -0.07 15.05
N VAL A 89 14.72 0.50 16.22
CA VAL A 89 15.39 1.71 16.74
C VAL A 89 16.90 1.54 16.75
N ALA A 90 17.40 0.36 17.14
CA ALA A 90 18.84 0.05 17.17
C ALA A 90 19.47 0.09 15.76
N ASN A 91 18.80 -0.46 14.73
CA ASN A 91 19.28 -0.34 13.35
C ASN A 91 19.43 1.13 12.92
N VAL A 92 18.42 1.95 13.22
CA VAL A 92 18.42 3.38 12.85
C VAL A 92 19.54 4.14 13.55
N GLU A 93 19.74 3.92 14.85
CA GLU A 93 20.81 4.60 15.62
C GLU A 93 22.20 4.12 15.18
N ALA A 94 22.38 2.84 14.86
CA ALA A 94 23.65 2.33 14.33
C ALA A 94 23.97 2.91 12.94
N ALA A 95 22.99 2.98 12.04
CA ALA A 95 23.15 3.65 10.74
C ALA A 95 23.48 5.13 10.90
N ARG A 96 22.81 5.82 11.84
CA ARG A 96 23.10 7.22 12.17
C ARG A 96 24.52 7.41 12.70
N GLN A 97 24.97 6.53 13.60
CA GLN A 97 26.31 6.64 14.16
C GLN A 97 27.36 6.47 13.06
N LEU A 98 27.20 5.47 12.18
CA LEU A 98 28.08 5.28 11.04
C LEU A 98 28.12 6.53 10.11
N TYR A 99 26.95 7.14 9.84
CA TYR A 99 26.86 8.38 9.05
C TYR A 99 27.72 9.50 9.66
N LEU A 100 27.66 9.67 10.98
CA LEU A 100 28.39 10.72 11.70
C LEU A 100 29.89 10.43 11.77
N ASP A 101 30.28 9.21 12.09
CA ASP A 101 31.68 8.80 12.27
C ASP A 101 32.47 8.87 10.96
N THR A 102 31.82 8.61 9.83
CA THR A 102 32.44 8.62 8.51
C THR A 102 32.27 9.94 7.74
N GLY A 103 31.61 10.94 8.35
CA GLY A 103 31.42 12.25 7.75
C GLY A 103 30.54 12.23 6.49
N CYS A 104 29.58 11.30 6.41
CA CYS A 104 28.66 11.22 5.29
C CYS A 104 27.83 12.52 5.14
N GLN A 105 27.48 12.85 3.90
CA GLN A 105 26.76 14.09 3.54
C GLN A 105 25.41 13.79 2.89
N ALA A 106 25.22 12.54 2.42
CA ALA A 106 24.00 12.07 1.80
C ALA A 106 23.72 10.63 2.21
N ILE A 107 22.49 10.16 1.96
CA ILE A 107 22.04 8.79 2.23
C ILE A 107 21.53 8.20 0.92
N ILE A 108 21.90 6.96 0.64
CA ILE A 108 21.28 6.14 -0.40
C ILE A 108 20.55 5.00 0.30
N ALA A 109 19.22 4.97 0.14
CA ALA A 109 18.37 3.90 0.65
C ALA A 109 18.23 2.84 -0.44
N PHE A 110 18.96 1.73 -0.32
CA PHE A 110 19.00 0.67 -1.34
C PHE A 110 18.34 -0.59 -0.80
N GLY A 111 17.12 -0.88 -1.26
CA GLY A 111 16.41 -2.07 -0.78
C GLY A 111 14.91 -2.02 -0.91
N GLY A 112 14.24 -2.93 -0.22
CA GLY A 112 12.78 -2.89 -0.04
C GLY A 112 12.35 -1.85 1.00
N GLY A 113 11.07 -1.90 1.39
CA GLY A 113 10.49 -0.98 2.37
C GLY A 113 11.30 -0.86 3.66
N SER A 114 11.81 -1.96 4.21
CA SER A 114 12.59 -1.95 5.47
C SER A 114 13.86 -1.12 5.38
N SER A 115 14.66 -1.32 4.33
CA SER A 115 15.90 -0.53 4.12
C SER A 115 15.59 0.94 3.89
N MET A 116 14.51 1.25 3.16
CA MET A 116 14.06 2.63 2.96
C MET A 116 13.58 3.29 4.24
N ASP A 117 12.81 2.58 5.05
CA ASP A 117 12.29 3.09 6.31
C ASP A 117 13.43 3.34 7.32
N CYS A 118 14.41 2.42 7.39
CA CYS A 118 15.64 2.62 8.18
C CYS A 118 16.40 3.88 7.74
N ALA A 119 16.61 4.05 6.44
CA ALA A 119 17.32 5.20 5.87
C ALA A 119 16.59 6.53 6.14
N LYS A 120 15.26 6.57 5.95
CA LYS A 120 14.43 7.74 6.24
C LYS A 120 14.47 8.11 7.72
N ALA A 121 14.31 7.11 8.61
CA ALA A 121 14.36 7.32 10.05
C ALA A 121 15.77 7.74 10.52
N CYS A 122 16.83 7.19 9.93
CA CYS A 122 18.21 7.64 10.12
C CYS A 122 18.35 9.14 9.76
N GLY A 123 17.87 9.53 8.58
CA GLY A 123 17.83 10.93 8.15
C GLY A 123 17.05 11.82 9.13
N ALA A 124 15.91 11.36 9.65
CA ALA A 124 15.12 12.08 10.65
C ALA A 124 15.90 12.27 11.97
N ARG A 125 16.61 11.24 12.42
CA ARG A 125 17.49 11.33 13.61
C ARG A 125 18.69 12.25 13.43
N ILE A 126 19.24 12.34 12.22
CA ILE A 126 20.30 13.31 11.88
C ILE A 126 19.72 14.73 11.90
N ALA A 127 18.54 14.94 11.30
CA ALA A 127 17.86 16.25 11.28
C ALA A 127 17.38 16.71 12.68
N ARG A 128 17.13 15.77 13.59
CA ARG A 128 16.66 16.00 14.96
C ARG A 128 17.53 15.26 16.00
N PRO A 129 18.80 15.64 16.19
CA PRO A 129 19.75 14.88 17.01
C PRO A 129 19.32 14.70 18.47
N ASN A 130 18.55 15.65 19.02
CA ASN A 130 18.09 15.64 20.41
C ASN A 130 16.68 15.04 20.59
N LYS A 131 16.03 14.54 19.51
CA LYS A 131 14.69 13.97 19.59
C LYS A 131 14.74 12.47 19.31
N PRO A 132 14.46 11.59 20.30
CA PRO A 132 14.46 10.14 20.08
C PRO A 132 13.33 9.73 19.14
N LEU A 133 13.49 8.59 18.44
CA LEU A 133 12.51 8.07 17.45
C LEU A 133 11.11 7.89 18.02
N ALA A 134 10.99 7.38 19.24
CA ALA A 134 9.69 7.23 19.92
C ALA A 134 8.91 8.56 20.08
N LYS A 135 9.61 9.70 20.12
CA LYS A 135 8.98 11.03 20.12
C LYS A 135 8.68 11.57 18.73
N MET A 136 9.04 10.82 17.67
CA MET A 136 8.71 11.14 16.28
C MET A 136 7.52 10.33 15.77
N GLU A 137 7.00 9.37 16.55
CA GLU A 137 5.80 8.60 16.24
C GLU A 137 4.61 9.51 15.87
N GLY A 138 3.86 9.13 14.84
CA GLY A 138 2.68 9.86 14.37
C GLY A 138 2.98 10.89 13.28
N LEU A 139 2.30 12.03 13.31
CA LEU A 139 2.27 12.99 12.22
C LEU A 139 3.09 14.24 12.51
N LEU A 140 3.94 14.66 11.55
CA LEU A 140 4.64 15.95 11.51
C LEU A 140 5.53 16.24 12.74
N HIS A 141 6.23 15.23 13.22
CA HIS A 141 7.12 15.36 14.36
C HIS A 141 8.60 15.58 13.99
N VAL A 142 8.96 15.45 12.72
CA VAL A 142 10.32 15.76 12.21
C VAL A 142 10.42 17.23 11.79
N MET A 143 9.62 17.66 10.83
CA MET A 143 9.51 19.06 10.36
C MET A 143 10.85 19.77 10.13
N ARG A 144 11.85 19.03 9.65
CA ARG A 144 13.18 19.53 9.25
C ARG A 144 13.67 18.76 8.03
N PRO A 145 14.35 19.42 7.09
CA PRO A 145 14.96 18.74 5.96
C PRO A 145 15.92 17.65 6.42
N LEU A 146 15.80 16.49 5.81
CA LEU A 146 16.74 15.39 5.96
C LEU A 146 18.02 15.70 5.14
N PRO A 147 19.15 15.01 5.40
CA PRO A 147 20.25 14.91 4.45
C PRO A 147 19.73 14.50 3.06
N LEU A 148 20.47 14.83 2.01
CA LEU A 148 20.11 14.40 0.66
C LEU A 148 19.88 12.88 0.64
N LEU A 149 18.72 12.46 0.18
CA LEU A 149 18.30 11.04 0.16
C LEU A 149 17.95 10.62 -1.27
N ILE A 150 18.60 9.55 -1.74
CA ILE A 150 18.25 8.85 -2.98
C ILE A 150 17.68 7.48 -2.61
N ALA A 151 16.46 7.18 -3.07
CA ALA A 151 15.83 5.89 -2.85
C ALA A 151 16.01 4.98 -4.08
N VAL A 152 16.48 3.74 -3.86
CA VAL A 152 16.69 2.72 -4.88
C VAL A 152 15.91 1.47 -4.50
N PRO A 153 14.64 1.34 -4.95
CA PRO A 153 13.79 0.21 -4.60
C PRO A 153 14.25 -1.07 -5.29
N THR A 154 14.41 -2.14 -4.50
CA THR A 154 14.67 -3.50 -5.01
C THR A 154 13.43 -4.37 -5.08
N THR A 155 12.27 -3.85 -4.65
CA THR A 155 10.95 -4.47 -4.77
C THR A 155 9.97 -3.52 -5.44
N ALA A 156 9.08 -4.05 -6.24
CA ALA A 156 8.05 -3.28 -6.94
C ALA A 156 6.70 -3.42 -6.22
N GLY A 157 6.60 -2.83 -5.03
CA GLY A 157 5.41 -3.01 -4.17
C GLY A 157 5.10 -1.80 -3.31
N THR A 158 5.88 -1.62 -2.26
CA THR A 158 5.61 -0.66 -1.19
C THR A 158 5.52 0.80 -1.62
N GLY A 159 6.17 1.18 -2.74
CA GLY A 159 6.25 2.58 -3.16
C GLY A 159 6.95 3.48 -2.12
N SER A 160 7.72 2.90 -1.17
CA SER A 160 8.35 3.67 -0.08
C SER A 160 9.26 4.78 -0.59
N GLU A 161 9.80 4.64 -1.80
CA GLU A 161 10.57 5.70 -2.49
C GLU A 161 9.78 6.99 -2.72
N THR A 162 8.44 6.95 -2.61
CA THR A 162 7.56 8.13 -2.81
C THR A 162 6.82 8.55 -1.56
N THR A 163 6.92 7.79 -0.45
CA THR A 163 6.07 7.99 0.72
C THR A 163 6.67 8.93 1.76
N LEU A 164 5.79 9.55 2.53
CA LEU A 164 6.13 10.36 3.70
C LEU A 164 6.30 9.51 4.97
N ALA A 165 6.17 8.20 4.90
CA ALA A 165 6.18 7.30 6.03
C ALA A 165 7.52 6.57 6.19
N ALA A 166 7.89 6.29 7.43
CA ALA A 166 8.88 5.28 7.83
C ALA A 166 8.34 4.52 9.03
N VAL A 167 8.29 3.19 8.94
CA VAL A 167 7.74 2.35 10.00
C VAL A 167 8.89 1.69 10.76
N ILE A 168 8.95 1.95 12.07
CA ILE A 168 10.04 1.50 12.94
C ILE A 168 9.47 0.63 14.05
N THR A 169 10.24 -0.35 14.47
CA THR A 169 9.90 -1.24 15.59
C THR A 169 10.78 -0.92 16.79
N ASP A 170 10.16 -0.71 17.94
CA ASP A 170 10.88 -0.71 19.20
C ASP A 170 11.27 -2.15 19.54
N GLY A 171 12.58 -2.42 19.64
CA GLY A 171 13.09 -3.77 19.85
C GLY A 171 12.83 -4.33 21.26
N GLU A 172 12.55 -3.48 22.26
CA GLU A 172 12.28 -3.88 23.64
C GLU A 172 10.79 -4.15 23.87
N THR A 173 9.94 -3.25 23.35
CA THR A 173 8.48 -3.33 23.56
C THR A 173 7.76 -4.06 22.43
N HIS A 174 8.43 -4.34 21.31
CA HIS A 174 7.85 -4.82 20.04
C HIS A 174 6.78 -3.88 19.46
N HIS A 175 6.69 -2.64 19.97
CA HIS A 175 5.78 -1.64 19.45
C HIS A 175 6.25 -1.18 18.05
N LYS A 176 5.40 -1.39 17.06
CA LYS A 176 5.63 -0.96 15.69
C LYS A 176 4.83 0.31 15.42
N TYR A 177 5.50 1.37 15.03
CA TYR A 177 4.88 2.69 14.84
C TYR A 177 5.37 3.40 13.57
N PRO A 178 4.50 4.16 12.91
CA PRO A 178 4.87 4.99 11.77
C PRO A 178 5.37 6.36 12.21
N ILE A 179 6.40 6.85 11.53
CA ILE A 179 6.80 8.25 11.52
C ILE A 179 6.33 8.81 10.18
N ASN A 180 5.41 9.78 10.20
CA ASN A 180 4.83 10.37 9.00
C ASN A 180 5.16 11.85 8.94
N ASP A 181 6.01 12.24 7.98
CA ASP A 181 6.41 13.63 7.80
C ASP A 181 6.78 13.89 6.32
N PHE A 182 6.40 15.04 5.79
CA PHE A 182 6.76 15.42 4.42
C PHE A 182 8.27 15.47 4.19
N ALA A 183 9.04 15.68 5.25
CA ALA A 183 10.50 15.65 5.19
C ALA A 183 11.06 14.29 4.78
N LEU A 184 10.33 13.19 5.08
CA LEU A 184 10.73 11.81 4.79
C LEU A 184 10.54 11.43 3.32
N ILE A 185 9.76 12.19 2.55
CA ILE A 185 9.63 11.91 1.10
C ILE A 185 11.01 12.11 0.46
N PRO A 186 11.61 11.08 -0.16
CA PRO A 186 12.90 11.23 -0.83
C PRO A 186 12.83 12.26 -1.95
N PRO A 187 13.81 13.15 -2.09
CA PRO A 187 13.83 14.09 -3.22
C PRO A 187 14.15 13.40 -4.55
N TYR A 188 14.76 12.21 -4.52
CA TYR A 188 15.17 11.46 -5.70
C TYR A 188 14.90 9.98 -5.55
N ALA A 189 14.55 9.32 -6.67
CA ALA A 189 14.40 7.88 -6.77
C ALA A 189 15.11 7.36 -8.03
N LEU A 190 15.81 6.23 -7.90
CA LEU A 190 16.44 5.51 -8.99
C LEU A 190 15.66 4.20 -9.18
N LEU A 191 14.93 4.08 -10.28
CA LEU A 191 14.17 2.89 -10.66
C LEU A 191 15.00 2.04 -11.62
N ASP A 192 15.79 1.13 -11.09
CA ASP A 192 16.63 0.23 -11.88
C ASP A 192 16.01 -1.17 -11.94
N PRO A 193 15.55 -1.65 -13.11
CA PRO A 193 14.98 -2.99 -13.23
C PRO A 193 15.98 -4.10 -12.92
N GLU A 194 17.29 -3.87 -13.12
CA GLU A 194 18.32 -4.89 -12.87
C GLU A 194 18.33 -5.37 -11.41
N VAL A 195 18.06 -4.48 -10.46
CA VAL A 195 18.04 -4.85 -9.03
C VAL A 195 16.81 -5.67 -8.63
N THR A 196 15.83 -5.85 -9.54
CA THR A 196 14.63 -6.64 -9.32
C THR A 196 14.59 -7.97 -10.08
N VAL A 197 15.52 -8.20 -11.03
CA VAL A 197 15.55 -9.39 -11.89
C VAL A 197 15.63 -10.69 -11.07
N GLY A 198 16.37 -10.68 -9.98
CA GLY A 198 16.56 -11.85 -9.10
C GLY A 198 15.44 -12.08 -8.08
N LEU A 199 14.37 -11.25 -8.06
CA LEU A 199 13.29 -11.45 -7.09
C LEU A 199 12.56 -12.77 -7.31
N PRO A 200 12.35 -13.59 -6.26
CA PRO A 200 11.55 -14.81 -6.33
C PRO A 200 10.13 -14.53 -6.86
N PRO A 201 9.54 -15.48 -7.63
CA PRO A 201 8.18 -15.32 -8.17
C PRO A 201 7.15 -14.98 -7.11
N GLN A 202 7.16 -15.66 -5.95
CA GLN A 202 6.22 -15.40 -4.86
C GLN A 202 6.35 -13.97 -4.31
N LEU A 203 7.57 -13.47 -4.15
CA LEU A 203 7.78 -12.09 -3.70
C LEU A 203 7.36 -11.08 -4.78
N THR A 204 7.64 -11.38 -6.06
CA THR A 204 7.16 -10.60 -7.21
C THR A 204 5.63 -10.48 -7.20
N ALA A 205 4.91 -11.60 -7.01
CA ALA A 205 3.44 -11.64 -6.96
C ALA A 205 2.89 -10.82 -5.81
N THR A 206 3.35 -11.08 -4.58
CA THR A 206 2.81 -10.43 -3.39
C THR A 206 3.11 -8.93 -3.33
N THR A 207 4.33 -8.52 -3.73
CA THR A 207 4.66 -7.08 -3.79
C THR A 207 3.93 -6.38 -4.93
N GLY A 208 3.76 -7.02 -6.10
CA GLY A 208 2.99 -6.46 -7.20
C GLY A 208 1.51 -6.29 -6.87
N MET A 209 0.92 -7.23 -6.13
CA MET A 209 -0.46 -7.11 -5.63
C MET A 209 -0.59 -6.07 -4.51
N ASP A 210 0.46 -5.82 -3.74
CA ASP A 210 0.55 -4.72 -2.79
C ASP A 210 0.47 -3.36 -3.52
N ALA A 211 1.26 -3.17 -4.59
CA ALA A 211 1.16 -2.00 -5.45
C ALA A 211 -0.23 -1.85 -6.09
N MET A 212 -0.87 -2.97 -6.49
CA MET A 212 -2.26 -2.98 -6.97
C MET A 212 -3.21 -2.46 -5.89
N THR A 213 -3.05 -2.91 -4.65
CA THR A 213 -3.89 -2.49 -3.51
C THR A 213 -3.73 -0.99 -3.26
N HIS A 214 -2.51 -0.49 -3.22
CA HIS A 214 -2.21 0.95 -3.09
C HIS A 214 -2.93 1.78 -4.16
N ALA A 215 -2.79 1.39 -5.43
CA ALA A 215 -3.41 2.11 -6.55
C ALA A 215 -4.93 2.09 -6.49
N VAL A 216 -5.54 0.93 -6.20
CA VAL A 216 -6.99 0.77 -6.14
C VAL A 216 -7.58 1.55 -4.97
N GLU A 217 -7.02 1.43 -3.75
CA GLU A 217 -7.51 2.17 -2.58
C GLU A 217 -7.37 3.69 -2.76
N ALA A 218 -6.24 4.16 -3.31
CA ALA A 218 -6.05 5.57 -3.65
C ALA A 218 -7.09 6.07 -4.67
N TYR A 219 -7.46 5.23 -5.66
CA TYR A 219 -8.44 5.60 -6.68
C TYR A 219 -9.87 5.67 -6.14
N ILE A 220 -10.30 4.67 -5.37
CA ILE A 220 -11.68 4.61 -4.86
C ILE A 220 -11.90 5.49 -3.65
N GLY A 221 -10.86 5.94 -2.98
CA GLY A 221 -10.90 6.78 -1.79
C GLY A 221 -11.51 8.16 -2.03
N GLY A 222 -12.09 8.75 -0.95
CA GLY A 222 -12.76 10.07 -1.00
C GLY A 222 -11.82 11.25 -1.23
N SER A 223 -10.53 11.13 -0.90
CA SER A 223 -9.50 12.19 -1.00
C SER A 223 -8.76 12.19 -2.34
N THR A 224 -9.12 11.31 -3.28
CA THR A 224 -8.45 11.23 -4.57
C THR A 224 -8.61 12.52 -5.39
N THR A 225 -7.54 12.97 -6.04
CA THR A 225 -7.47 14.13 -6.94
C THR A 225 -7.44 13.67 -8.40
N ARG A 226 -7.45 14.61 -9.36
CA ARG A 226 -7.27 14.26 -10.78
C ARG A 226 -5.89 13.61 -11.01
N GLY A 227 -4.83 14.17 -10.46
CA GLY A 227 -3.47 13.64 -10.63
C GLY A 227 -3.31 12.26 -9.99
N THR A 228 -3.77 12.06 -8.74
CA THR A 228 -3.67 10.76 -8.07
C THR A 228 -4.52 9.68 -8.76
N ARG A 229 -5.68 10.04 -9.35
CA ARG A 229 -6.45 9.09 -10.19
C ARG A 229 -5.71 8.68 -11.45
N GLN A 230 -5.09 9.64 -12.15
CA GLN A 230 -4.31 9.34 -13.35
C GLN A 230 -3.14 8.41 -13.03
N ALA A 231 -2.39 8.70 -11.97
CA ALA A 231 -1.29 7.85 -11.51
C ALA A 231 -1.79 6.44 -11.11
N ALA A 232 -2.92 6.35 -10.39
CA ALA A 232 -3.49 5.06 -9.99
C ALA A 232 -3.97 4.24 -11.20
N VAL A 233 -4.62 4.86 -12.19
CA VAL A 233 -5.06 4.17 -13.43
C VAL A 233 -3.86 3.63 -14.21
N GLU A 234 -2.81 4.45 -14.37
CA GLU A 234 -1.60 4.01 -15.05
C GLU A 234 -0.91 2.88 -14.28
N ALA A 235 -0.80 2.97 -12.95
CA ALA A 235 -0.26 1.90 -12.11
C ALA A 235 -1.04 0.60 -12.28
N VAL A 236 -2.36 0.63 -12.19
CA VAL A 236 -3.21 -0.56 -12.36
C VAL A 236 -3.04 -1.17 -13.75
N ARG A 237 -2.98 -0.35 -14.81
CA ARG A 237 -2.77 -0.83 -16.18
C ARG A 237 -1.42 -1.56 -16.30
N LEU A 238 -0.34 -0.93 -15.85
CA LEU A 238 1.00 -1.52 -15.89
C LEU A 238 1.06 -2.85 -15.10
N ILE A 239 0.42 -2.91 -13.94
CA ILE A 239 0.38 -4.13 -13.12
C ILE A 239 -0.41 -5.24 -13.83
N LEU A 240 -1.59 -4.93 -14.39
CA LEU A 240 -2.41 -5.91 -15.12
C LEU A 240 -1.67 -6.51 -16.33
N GLU A 241 -0.86 -5.72 -16.99
CA GLU A 241 -0.07 -6.12 -18.16
C GLU A 241 1.21 -6.87 -17.78
N SER A 242 1.94 -6.34 -16.80
CA SER A 242 3.34 -6.72 -16.57
C SER A 242 3.57 -7.65 -15.36
N LEU A 243 2.69 -7.65 -14.36
CA LEU A 243 2.86 -8.52 -13.19
C LEU A 243 2.83 -10.01 -13.55
N PRO A 244 1.88 -10.51 -14.37
CA PRO A 244 1.89 -11.90 -14.81
C PRO A 244 3.15 -12.28 -15.59
N VAL A 245 3.69 -11.36 -16.40
CA VAL A 245 4.92 -11.57 -17.17
C VAL A 245 6.14 -11.63 -16.23
N ALA A 246 6.29 -10.67 -15.31
CA ALA A 246 7.38 -10.63 -14.34
C ALA A 246 7.35 -11.81 -13.37
N TYR A 247 6.16 -12.33 -13.05
CA TYR A 247 5.98 -13.54 -12.24
C TYR A 247 6.45 -14.80 -12.98
N ALA A 248 6.03 -14.95 -14.24
CA ALA A 248 6.38 -16.12 -15.05
C ALA A 248 7.83 -16.10 -15.54
N ASN A 249 8.36 -14.93 -15.83
CA ASN A 249 9.74 -14.71 -16.28
C ASN A 249 10.37 -13.52 -15.55
N GLY A 250 11.01 -13.80 -14.42
CA GLY A 250 11.71 -12.79 -13.63
C GLY A 250 12.83 -12.05 -14.36
N GLY A 251 13.35 -12.61 -15.46
CA GLY A 251 14.37 -12.00 -16.30
C GLY A 251 13.86 -10.96 -17.31
N ASP A 252 12.55 -10.78 -17.45
CA ASP A 252 11.97 -9.78 -18.36
C ASP A 252 12.14 -8.36 -17.79
N ARG A 253 13.17 -7.66 -18.29
CA ARG A 253 13.55 -6.32 -17.84
C ARG A 253 12.46 -5.28 -18.11
N THR A 254 11.72 -5.43 -19.20
CA THR A 254 10.61 -4.53 -19.54
C THR A 254 9.48 -4.67 -18.52
N ALA A 255 9.09 -5.90 -18.22
CA ALA A 255 8.07 -6.15 -17.18
C ALA A 255 8.55 -5.67 -15.79
N ARG A 256 9.84 -5.89 -15.43
CA ARG A 256 10.41 -5.37 -14.19
C ARG A 256 10.40 -3.83 -14.13
N ALA A 257 10.79 -3.15 -15.21
CA ALA A 257 10.73 -1.69 -15.30
C ALA A 257 9.30 -1.16 -15.16
N HIS A 258 8.34 -1.79 -15.82
CA HIS A 258 6.93 -1.46 -15.70
C HIS A 258 6.42 -1.64 -14.26
N MET A 259 6.82 -2.73 -13.59
CA MET A 259 6.42 -2.98 -12.20
C MET A 259 7.01 -1.95 -11.23
N LEU A 260 8.29 -1.58 -11.36
CA LEU A 260 8.88 -0.48 -10.59
C LEU A 260 8.16 0.84 -10.84
N ARG A 261 7.88 1.16 -12.11
CA ARG A 261 7.11 2.35 -12.47
C ARG A 261 5.71 2.33 -11.86
N ALA A 262 5.04 1.18 -11.90
CA ALA A 262 3.71 1.01 -11.31
C ALA A 262 3.72 1.22 -9.78
N ALA A 263 4.70 0.64 -9.07
CA ALA A 263 4.86 0.84 -7.64
C ALA A 263 5.13 2.32 -7.28
N TYR A 264 5.98 3.00 -8.04
CA TYR A 264 6.22 4.44 -7.91
C TYR A 264 4.94 5.27 -8.09
N LEU A 265 4.15 4.97 -9.14
CA LEU A 265 2.89 5.68 -9.41
C LEU A 265 1.83 5.40 -8.34
N ALA A 266 1.70 4.14 -7.92
CA ALA A 266 0.82 3.75 -6.83
C ALA A 266 1.21 4.45 -5.53
N GLY A 267 2.51 4.48 -5.23
CA GLY A 267 3.10 5.19 -4.09
C GLY A 267 2.80 6.69 -4.11
N THR A 268 2.99 7.34 -5.25
CA THR A 268 2.65 8.76 -5.46
C THR A 268 1.16 9.02 -5.25
N ALA A 269 0.31 8.09 -5.70
CA ALA A 269 -1.14 8.23 -5.57
C ALA A 269 -1.57 8.10 -4.10
N PHE A 270 -1.17 7.02 -3.41
CA PHE A 270 -1.66 6.78 -2.05
C PHE A 270 -1.02 7.69 -1.01
N THR A 271 0.21 8.15 -1.20
CA THR A 271 0.84 9.13 -0.31
C THR A 271 -0.02 10.39 -0.15
N LYS A 272 -0.71 10.80 -1.22
CA LYS A 272 -1.62 11.96 -1.22
C LYS A 272 -3.07 11.60 -0.89
N SER A 273 -3.52 10.41 -1.31
CA SER A 273 -4.94 10.01 -1.22
C SER A 273 -5.24 9.08 -0.07
N TYR A 274 -4.23 8.64 0.66
CA TYR A 274 -4.26 7.58 1.66
C TYR A 274 -4.68 6.21 1.11
N VAL A 275 -4.62 5.22 1.98
CA VAL A 275 -5.06 3.83 1.77
C VAL A 275 -6.47 3.63 2.36
N GLY A 276 -6.90 2.40 2.51
CA GLY A 276 -8.21 2.06 3.05
C GLY A 276 -8.19 0.88 4.02
N TYR A 277 -9.32 0.19 4.14
CA TYR A 277 -9.45 -0.90 5.10
C TYR A 277 -8.71 -2.18 4.70
N VAL A 278 -8.32 -2.35 3.41
CA VAL A 278 -7.41 -3.46 3.05
C VAL A 278 -6.13 -3.33 3.86
N HIS A 279 -5.51 -2.16 3.86
CA HIS A 279 -4.28 -1.89 4.61
C HIS A 279 -4.50 -1.93 6.13
N ALA A 280 -5.56 -1.32 6.65
CA ALA A 280 -5.81 -1.30 8.09
C ALA A 280 -5.96 -2.73 8.67
N VAL A 281 -6.65 -3.62 7.94
CA VAL A 281 -6.79 -5.03 8.31
C VAL A 281 -5.46 -5.77 8.14
N ALA A 282 -4.75 -5.57 7.01
CA ALA A 282 -3.47 -6.21 6.76
C ALA A 282 -2.40 -5.83 7.80
N HIS A 283 -2.35 -4.58 8.24
CA HIS A 283 -1.40 -4.12 9.26
C HIS A 283 -1.61 -4.82 10.60
N SER A 284 -2.86 -4.95 11.04
CA SER A 284 -3.16 -5.66 12.29
C SER A 284 -2.82 -7.15 12.22
N LEU A 285 -3.07 -7.81 11.07
CA LEU A 285 -2.69 -9.21 10.81
C LEU A 285 -1.16 -9.37 10.79
N GLY A 286 -0.47 -8.46 10.14
CA GLY A 286 1.00 -8.44 10.11
C GLY A 286 1.60 -8.23 11.50
N GLY A 287 1.00 -7.36 12.31
CA GLY A 287 1.44 -7.09 13.68
C GLY A 287 1.24 -8.27 14.62
N GLN A 288 0.08 -8.94 14.56
CA GLN A 288 -0.28 -10.03 15.46
C GLN A 288 0.36 -11.37 15.08
N TYR A 289 0.36 -11.70 13.78
CA TYR A 289 0.71 -13.04 13.31
C TYR A 289 1.96 -13.08 12.44
N GLY A 290 2.59 -11.94 12.17
CA GLY A 290 3.75 -11.88 11.27
C GLY A 290 3.43 -12.20 9.81
N ILE A 291 2.14 -12.13 9.40
CA ILE A 291 1.73 -12.36 8.03
C ILE A 291 2.38 -11.31 7.13
N ALA A 292 3.02 -11.76 6.04
CA ALA A 292 3.69 -10.87 5.10
C ALA A 292 2.70 -9.83 4.53
N HIS A 293 3.05 -8.54 4.58
CA HIS A 293 2.18 -7.41 4.25
C HIS A 293 1.55 -7.53 2.84
N GLY A 294 2.38 -7.77 1.81
CA GLY A 294 1.88 -7.90 0.45
C GLY A 294 0.99 -9.14 0.24
N LEU A 295 1.22 -10.23 0.98
CA LEU A 295 0.33 -11.39 0.98
C LEU A 295 -1.04 -11.05 1.59
N ALA A 296 -1.04 -10.40 2.75
CA ALA A 296 -2.28 -9.98 3.40
C ALA A 296 -3.10 -9.05 2.50
N ASN A 297 -2.46 -8.04 1.90
CA ASN A 297 -3.11 -7.12 0.97
C ASN A 297 -3.68 -7.83 -0.26
N ALA A 298 -2.92 -8.76 -0.86
CA ALA A 298 -3.36 -9.51 -2.03
C ALA A 298 -4.62 -10.36 -1.78
N VAL A 299 -4.69 -11.01 -0.61
CA VAL A 299 -5.83 -11.85 -0.21
C VAL A 299 -7.03 -10.98 0.16
N LEU A 300 -6.81 -9.89 0.91
CA LEU A 300 -7.87 -9.01 1.39
C LEU A 300 -8.50 -8.16 0.28
N LEU A 301 -7.72 -7.70 -0.71
CA LEU A 301 -8.18 -6.71 -1.69
C LEU A 301 -9.50 -7.10 -2.37
N PRO A 302 -9.65 -8.25 -3.03
CA PRO A 302 -10.91 -8.59 -3.72
C PRO A 302 -12.08 -8.71 -2.74
N GLU A 303 -11.85 -9.20 -1.53
CA GLU A 303 -12.89 -9.45 -0.53
C GLU A 303 -13.40 -8.14 0.08
N VAL A 304 -12.51 -7.21 0.39
CA VAL A 304 -12.87 -5.87 0.90
C VAL A 304 -13.59 -5.04 -0.17
N LEU A 305 -13.14 -5.12 -1.44
CA LEU A 305 -13.82 -4.43 -2.55
C LEU A 305 -15.26 -4.95 -2.74
N GLU A 306 -15.47 -6.25 -2.60
CA GLU A 306 -16.81 -6.84 -2.65
C GLU A 306 -17.67 -6.42 -1.46
N ALA A 307 -17.09 -6.40 -0.25
CA ALA A 307 -17.77 -5.97 0.97
C ALA A 307 -18.19 -4.48 0.94
N TYR A 308 -17.50 -3.62 0.21
CA TYR A 308 -17.95 -2.24 0.00
C TYR A 308 -19.26 -2.14 -0.84
N GLY A 309 -19.58 -3.16 -1.64
CA GLY A 309 -20.80 -3.29 -2.41
C GLY A 309 -21.13 -2.05 -3.26
N PRO A 310 -22.41 -1.63 -3.30
CA PRO A 310 -22.87 -0.54 -4.14
C PRO A 310 -22.11 0.79 -3.95
N ALA A 311 -21.56 1.05 -2.78
CA ALA A 311 -20.81 2.27 -2.49
C ALA A 311 -19.50 2.39 -3.31
N ALA A 312 -18.89 1.26 -3.67
CA ALA A 312 -17.69 1.23 -4.50
C ALA A 312 -17.98 1.14 -6.00
N HIS A 313 -19.17 0.64 -6.42
CA HIS A 313 -19.47 0.29 -7.80
C HIS A 313 -19.17 1.40 -8.80
N LYS A 314 -19.54 2.66 -8.51
CA LYS A 314 -19.35 3.78 -9.43
C LYS A 314 -17.88 4.05 -9.72
N ARG A 315 -17.02 4.07 -8.70
CA ARG A 315 -15.58 4.34 -8.86
C ARG A 315 -14.84 3.13 -9.37
N LEU A 316 -15.08 1.97 -8.78
CA LEU A 316 -14.41 0.73 -9.17
C LEU A 316 -14.80 0.31 -10.59
N GLY A 317 -16.09 0.44 -10.95
CA GLY A 317 -16.56 0.16 -12.32
C GLY A 317 -15.95 1.11 -13.35
N ARG A 318 -15.78 2.40 -13.00
CA ARG A 318 -15.06 3.34 -13.85
C ARG A 318 -13.59 2.97 -14.02
N LEU A 319 -12.89 2.60 -12.95
CA LEU A 319 -11.51 2.11 -13.03
C LEU A 319 -11.43 0.90 -13.97
N ALA A 320 -12.34 -0.07 -13.80
CA ALA A 320 -12.39 -1.27 -14.63
C ALA A 320 -12.50 -0.97 -16.14
N VAL A 321 -13.28 0.05 -16.51
CA VAL A 321 -13.41 0.51 -17.90
C VAL A 321 -12.13 1.22 -18.35
N GLU A 322 -11.58 2.13 -17.53
CA GLU A 322 -10.37 2.92 -17.85
C GLU A 322 -9.14 2.03 -18.08
N VAL A 323 -9.06 0.86 -17.40
CA VAL A 323 -7.96 -0.10 -17.56
C VAL A 323 -8.27 -1.27 -18.49
N GLY A 324 -9.40 -1.24 -19.21
CA GLY A 324 -9.76 -2.23 -20.22
C GLY A 324 -10.28 -3.57 -19.71
N VAL A 325 -10.59 -3.70 -18.41
CA VAL A 325 -11.15 -4.93 -17.81
C VAL A 325 -12.65 -5.05 -18.07
N ALA A 326 -13.34 -3.93 -18.24
CA ALA A 326 -14.78 -3.87 -18.49
C ALA A 326 -15.08 -3.01 -19.71
N SER A 327 -16.26 -3.23 -20.33
CA SER A 327 -16.75 -2.44 -21.44
C SER A 327 -17.39 -1.13 -20.96
N VAL A 328 -17.36 -0.10 -21.78
CA VAL A 328 -18.10 1.16 -21.59
C VAL A 328 -19.61 0.96 -21.49
N ASN A 329 -20.11 -0.17 -22.01
CA ASN A 329 -21.52 -0.55 -21.99
C ASN A 329 -21.92 -1.35 -20.72
N ASP A 330 -20.94 -1.70 -19.87
CA ASP A 330 -21.25 -2.39 -18.61
C ASP A 330 -21.86 -1.40 -17.60
N THR A 331 -22.84 -1.86 -16.83
CA THR A 331 -23.27 -1.10 -15.65
C THR A 331 -22.14 -1.00 -14.63
N PRO A 332 -22.11 0.05 -13.77
CA PRO A 332 -21.08 0.18 -12.74
C PRO A 332 -20.91 -1.07 -11.86
N ALA A 333 -22.02 -1.72 -11.49
CA ALA A 333 -21.99 -2.95 -10.72
C ALA A 333 -21.33 -4.12 -11.51
N ARG A 334 -21.70 -4.29 -12.78
CA ARG A 334 -21.13 -5.35 -13.64
C ARG A 334 -19.64 -5.13 -13.92
N ALA A 335 -19.25 -3.86 -14.19
CA ALA A 335 -17.86 -3.50 -14.40
C ALA A 335 -17.01 -3.73 -13.13
N SER A 336 -17.55 -3.36 -11.95
CA SER A 336 -16.93 -3.62 -10.64
C SER A 336 -16.73 -5.13 -10.40
N ALA A 337 -17.76 -5.94 -10.64
CA ALA A 337 -17.68 -7.40 -10.49
C ALA A 337 -16.61 -8.02 -11.41
N LYS A 338 -16.50 -7.55 -12.67
CA LYS A 338 -15.45 -8.00 -13.60
C LYS A 338 -14.04 -7.66 -13.07
N PHE A 339 -13.85 -6.49 -12.48
CA PHE A 339 -12.57 -6.09 -11.91
C PHE A 339 -12.19 -6.97 -10.72
N ILE A 340 -13.10 -7.18 -9.78
CA ILE A 340 -12.90 -8.08 -8.62
C ILE A 340 -12.57 -9.51 -9.08
N ALA A 341 -13.31 -10.02 -10.07
CA ALA A 341 -13.03 -11.33 -10.66
C ALA A 341 -11.63 -11.41 -11.31
N LYS A 342 -11.18 -10.33 -11.97
CA LYS A 342 -9.83 -10.23 -12.53
C LYS A 342 -8.76 -10.31 -11.43
N LEU A 343 -8.94 -9.61 -10.30
CA LEU A 343 -8.02 -9.68 -9.17
C LEU A 343 -7.93 -11.08 -8.58
N ARG A 344 -9.09 -11.74 -8.34
CA ARG A 344 -9.14 -13.13 -7.86
C ARG A 344 -8.44 -14.09 -8.81
N LYS A 345 -8.64 -13.90 -10.11
CA LYS A 345 -7.95 -14.70 -11.13
C LYS A 345 -6.44 -14.48 -11.09
N MET A 346 -5.98 -13.25 -11.00
CA MET A 346 -4.55 -12.96 -10.90
C MET A 346 -3.93 -13.60 -9.66
N ASN A 347 -4.58 -13.52 -8.49
CA ASN A 347 -4.13 -14.19 -7.28
C ASN A 347 -4.01 -15.72 -7.50
N ALA A 348 -5.03 -16.34 -8.07
CA ALA A 348 -5.02 -17.78 -8.35
C ALA A 348 -3.92 -18.19 -9.34
N ASP A 349 -3.75 -17.43 -10.44
CA ASP A 349 -2.74 -17.70 -11.47
C ASP A 349 -1.30 -17.58 -10.91
N MET A 350 -1.10 -16.77 -9.88
CA MET A 350 0.20 -16.55 -9.21
C MET A 350 0.37 -17.36 -7.90
N GLY A 351 -0.53 -18.31 -7.62
CA GLY A 351 -0.43 -19.16 -6.43
C GLY A 351 -0.65 -18.44 -5.10
N ILE A 352 -1.29 -17.27 -5.10
CA ILE A 352 -1.69 -16.58 -3.87
C ILE A 352 -2.93 -17.26 -3.29
N PRO A 353 -2.92 -17.68 -2.01
CA PRO A 353 -4.04 -18.40 -1.42
C PRO A 353 -5.29 -17.52 -1.30
N ARG A 354 -6.44 -18.14 -1.13
CA ARG A 354 -7.72 -17.45 -0.91
C ARG A 354 -7.92 -17.02 0.54
N THR A 355 -7.24 -17.69 1.46
CA THR A 355 -7.37 -17.52 2.91
C THR A 355 -5.98 -17.41 3.54
N LEU A 356 -5.95 -16.83 4.72
CA LEU A 356 -4.74 -16.66 5.53
C LEU A 356 -4.83 -17.60 6.74
N GLU A 357 -3.83 -18.44 6.92
CA GLU A 357 -3.76 -19.40 8.00
C GLU A 357 -3.40 -18.76 9.35
N GLY A 358 -3.80 -19.39 10.44
CA GLY A 358 -3.39 -19.04 11.80
C GLY A 358 -4.17 -17.88 12.45
N ILE A 359 -5.14 -17.28 11.76
CA ILE A 359 -6.01 -16.25 12.34
C ILE A 359 -7.01 -16.94 13.28
N ARG A 360 -7.12 -16.43 14.53
CA ARG A 360 -8.01 -16.97 15.56
C ARG A 360 -9.22 -16.07 15.77
N GLU A 361 -10.41 -16.67 15.93
CA GLU A 361 -11.65 -15.92 16.15
C GLU A 361 -11.61 -15.06 17.42
N GLU A 362 -10.99 -15.55 18.49
CA GLU A 362 -10.85 -14.83 19.75
C GLU A 362 -10.03 -13.52 19.65
N ASP A 363 -9.16 -13.41 18.67
CA ASP A 363 -8.33 -12.20 18.44
C ASP A 363 -9.04 -11.13 17.62
N LEU A 364 -10.10 -11.47 16.87
CA LEU A 364 -10.78 -10.55 15.95
C LEU A 364 -11.25 -9.25 16.63
N PRO A 365 -11.80 -9.25 17.87
CA PRO A 365 -12.18 -8.00 18.51
C PRO A 365 -11.01 -7.06 18.78
N ALA A 366 -9.81 -7.57 19.08
CA ALA A 366 -8.60 -6.75 19.27
C ALA A 366 -8.06 -6.24 17.93
N LEU A 367 -7.93 -7.10 16.94
CA LEU A 367 -7.48 -6.77 15.60
C LEU A 367 -8.38 -5.71 14.96
N ALA A 368 -9.69 -5.87 15.06
CA ALA A 368 -10.66 -4.93 14.51
C ALA A 368 -10.63 -3.56 15.20
N ARG A 369 -10.35 -3.52 16.53
CA ARG A 369 -10.13 -2.23 17.23
C ARG A 369 -8.87 -1.52 16.71
N HIS A 370 -7.78 -2.26 16.44
CA HIS A 370 -6.56 -1.68 15.86
C HIS A 370 -6.86 -1.12 14.47
N ALA A 371 -7.51 -1.88 13.59
CA ALA A 371 -7.87 -1.43 12.25
C ALA A 371 -8.86 -0.23 12.26
N ASP A 372 -9.80 -0.19 13.20
CA ASP A 372 -10.72 0.93 13.41
C ASP A 372 -9.97 2.21 13.86
N HIS A 373 -9.04 2.06 14.79
CA HIS A 373 -8.23 3.17 15.30
C HIS A 373 -7.30 3.74 14.22
N GLU A 374 -6.71 2.87 13.41
CA GLU A 374 -5.84 3.28 12.30
C GLU A 374 -6.63 3.95 11.17
N GLY A 375 -7.74 3.33 10.74
CA GLY A 375 -8.51 3.78 9.59
C GLY A 375 -9.39 4.98 9.85
N ASN A 376 -9.91 5.15 11.07
CA ASN A 376 -10.88 6.19 11.37
C ASN A 376 -10.35 7.27 12.32
N PRO A 377 -10.48 8.56 11.99
CA PRO A 377 -11.23 9.13 10.85
C PRO A 377 -10.41 9.29 9.56
N LEU A 378 -9.16 8.85 9.53
CA LEU A 378 -8.15 9.28 8.56
C LEU A 378 -8.38 8.72 7.13
N TYR A 379 -8.72 7.43 7.01
CA TYR A 379 -8.81 6.77 5.70
C TYR A 379 -10.12 7.12 4.98
N PRO A 380 -10.03 7.65 3.75
CA PRO A 380 -11.19 8.17 3.02
C PRO A 380 -11.95 7.06 2.27
N VAL A 381 -12.31 6.01 2.98
CA VAL A 381 -12.94 4.80 2.47
C VAL A 381 -14.34 5.01 1.87
N PRO A 382 -14.80 4.19 0.91
CA PRO A 382 -16.15 4.25 0.37
C PRO A 382 -17.24 4.07 1.44
N VAL A 383 -17.06 3.10 2.33
CA VAL A 383 -17.97 2.80 3.46
C VAL A 383 -17.20 2.91 4.76
N LEU A 384 -17.72 3.72 5.70
CA LEU A 384 -17.15 3.77 7.05
C LEU A 384 -17.65 2.58 7.88
N MET A 385 -16.71 1.83 8.42
CA MET A 385 -16.93 0.68 9.29
C MET A 385 -16.34 0.93 10.67
N ASP A 386 -17.01 0.51 11.74
CA ASP A 386 -16.42 0.43 13.09
C ASP A 386 -15.78 -0.94 13.36
N ALA A 387 -15.21 -1.10 14.55
CA ALA A 387 -14.55 -2.34 14.93
C ALA A 387 -15.45 -3.59 14.78
N ASN A 388 -16.75 -3.49 15.07
CA ASN A 388 -17.67 -4.62 14.92
C ASN A 388 -17.90 -4.99 13.46
N GLU A 389 -18.08 -3.97 12.61
CA GLU A 389 -18.26 -4.15 11.16
C GLU A 389 -16.95 -4.65 10.49
N LEU A 390 -15.78 -4.20 10.97
CA LEU A 390 -14.47 -4.64 10.46
C LEU A 390 -14.16 -6.12 10.77
N GLN A 391 -14.70 -6.69 11.86
CA GLN A 391 -14.52 -8.12 12.14
C GLN A 391 -14.97 -9.02 10.99
N ALA A 392 -16.01 -8.63 10.25
CA ALA A 392 -16.48 -9.39 9.11
C ALA A 392 -15.41 -9.51 8.00
N LEU A 393 -14.56 -8.49 7.83
CA LEU A 393 -13.49 -8.53 6.81
C LEU A 393 -12.42 -9.58 7.12
N TYR A 394 -12.10 -9.78 8.40
CA TYR A 394 -11.16 -10.85 8.82
C TYR A 394 -11.75 -12.22 8.53
N ARG A 395 -13.04 -12.44 8.85
CA ARG A 395 -13.72 -13.72 8.61
C ARG A 395 -13.79 -14.10 7.13
N LEU A 396 -13.79 -13.11 6.21
CA LEU A 396 -13.76 -13.38 4.76
C LEU A 396 -12.47 -14.07 4.31
N VAL A 397 -11.38 -13.86 5.03
CA VAL A 397 -10.06 -14.37 4.67
C VAL A 397 -9.54 -15.46 5.62
N MET A 398 -10.34 -15.87 6.58
CA MET A 398 -10.05 -17.03 7.43
C MET A 398 -10.41 -18.35 6.70
N PRO A 399 -9.68 -19.44 6.96
CA PRO A 399 -10.12 -20.78 6.51
C PRO A 399 -11.51 -21.09 7.06
N LYS A 400 -12.38 -21.67 6.21
CA LYS A 400 -13.69 -22.12 6.68
C LYS A 400 -13.51 -23.36 7.55
N THR A 401 -13.78 -23.24 8.83
CA THR A 401 -14.00 -24.39 9.72
C THR A 401 -15.42 -24.92 9.49
N GLU A 402 -15.67 -26.21 9.80
CA GLU A 402 -17.02 -26.80 9.63
C GLU A 402 -18.10 -26.05 10.44
N GLU A 403 -17.75 -25.42 11.57
CA GLU A 403 -18.65 -24.56 12.34
C GLU A 403 -19.02 -23.27 11.58
N ASN A 404 -18.07 -22.61 10.92
CA ASN A 404 -18.30 -21.36 10.16
C ASN A 404 -19.08 -21.60 8.84
N ALA A 405 -19.12 -22.83 8.34
CA ALA A 405 -19.90 -23.19 7.15
C ALA A 405 -21.41 -23.21 7.44
N ASN A 406 -21.80 -23.56 8.66
CA ASN A 406 -23.20 -23.62 9.07
C ASN A 406 -23.81 -22.23 9.32
N ASP A 407 -23.05 -21.29 9.86
CA ASP A 407 -23.50 -19.89 10.08
C ASP A 407 -23.71 -19.13 8.76
N ALA A 408 -22.83 -19.33 7.78
CA ALA A 408 -22.97 -18.74 6.45
C ALA A 408 -24.15 -19.33 5.64
N ALA A 409 -24.58 -20.55 5.93
CA ALA A 409 -25.77 -21.16 5.35
C ALA A 409 -27.05 -20.64 6.02
N ALA A 410 -27.01 -20.39 7.33
CA ALA A 410 -28.14 -19.85 8.10
C ALA A 410 -28.47 -18.40 7.70
N ASP A 411 -27.43 -17.58 7.43
CA ASP A 411 -27.60 -16.17 7.03
C ASP A 411 -28.17 -16.04 5.59
N ARG A 412 -27.84 -16.98 4.69
CA ARG A 412 -28.43 -17.04 3.34
C ARG A 412 -29.88 -17.50 3.33
N THR A 413 -30.30 -18.30 4.30
CA THR A 413 -31.70 -18.76 4.43
C THR A 413 -32.58 -17.76 5.17
N GLY A 414 -31.99 -16.88 6.02
CA GLY A 414 -32.68 -15.77 6.69
C GLY A 414 -33.09 -14.64 5.74
N GLY A 415 -32.28 -14.35 4.71
CA GLY A 415 -32.55 -13.32 3.70
C GLY A 415 -33.67 -13.70 2.71
N ALA A 416 -33.90 -14.98 2.47
CA ALA A 416 -34.94 -15.45 1.54
C ALA A 416 -36.36 -15.46 2.13
N LYS A 417 -36.49 -15.28 3.46
CA LYS A 417 -37.85 -15.20 4.12
C LYS A 417 -38.38 -13.78 4.24
N ALA A 418 -37.62 -12.74 3.92
CA ALA A 418 -38.08 -11.35 4.00
C ALA A 418 -38.66 -10.81 2.67
N GLU A 419 -38.48 -11.48 1.54
CA GLU A 419 -39.05 -11.08 0.23
C GLU A 419 -40.35 -11.78 -0.16
N GLY A 420 -40.88 -12.66 0.69
CA GLY A 420 -42.10 -13.46 0.41
C GLY A 420 -43.41 -12.91 0.98
N LEU A 421 -43.44 -11.70 1.52
CA LEU A 421 -44.63 -11.17 2.21
C LEU A 421 -45.00 -9.76 1.73
N LEU A 422 -45.32 -9.57 0.45
CA LEU A 422 -46.11 -8.43 -0.05
C LEU A 422 -46.49 -8.66 -1.53
N PHE A 423 -47.41 -9.63 -1.80
CA PHE A 423 -48.30 -9.60 -2.98
C PHE A 423 -49.36 -10.68 -2.83
N ASP A 424 -50.38 -10.41 -2.01
CA ASP A 424 -51.69 -10.98 -2.15
C ASP A 424 -52.74 -9.99 -1.62
N GLY A 425 -53.60 -9.55 -2.50
CA GLY A 425 -54.63 -8.59 -2.09
C GLY A 425 -55.43 -8.02 -3.24
N GLN A 426 -56.28 -8.87 -3.81
CA GLN A 426 -57.63 -8.47 -4.27
C GLN A 426 -57.85 -7.98 -5.70
N ASN A 427 -58.14 -8.97 -6.53
CA ASN A 427 -59.13 -8.86 -7.59
C ASN A 427 -60.54 -8.71 -7.00
N ALA A 428 -61.26 -7.67 -7.36
CA ALA A 428 -62.73 -7.64 -7.31
C ALA A 428 -63.26 -6.91 -8.55
N ALA A 429 -64.00 -7.69 -9.27
CA ALA A 429 -64.69 -7.39 -10.50
C ALA A 429 -65.63 -6.16 -10.44
N LYS A 430 -65.81 -5.50 -11.55
CA LYS A 430 -67.15 -5.19 -12.10
C LYS A 430 -67.04 -4.86 -13.59
N GLY A 431 -67.71 -5.62 -14.38
CA GLY A 431 -67.96 -5.34 -15.76
C GLY A 431 -69.07 -4.29 -15.92
N VAL A 432 -69.14 -3.69 -17.07
CA VAL A 432 -70.33 -3.33 -17.81
C VAL A 432 -69.96 -3.01 -19.26
N SER A 433 -70.58 -3.77 -20.11
CA SER A 433 -71.04 -3.62 -21.51
C SER A 433 -71.04 -2.26 -22.18
N GLY A 434 -70.86 -2.22 -23.49
CA GLY A 434 -71.46 -1.26 -24.42
C GLY A 434 -70.55 -0.99 -25.62
N GLN A 435 -70.69 -1.66 -26.66
CA GLN A 435 -71.14 -1.38 -28.04
C GLN A 435 -70.72 -0.06 -28.68
N SER A 436 -70.18 -0.26 -29.89
CA SER A 436 -70.36 0.51 -31.14
C SER A 436 -69.85 1.93 -31.26
N ALA A 437 -68.87 2.15 -32.06
CA ALA A 437 -68.88 2.62 -33.46
C ALA A 437 -67.42 2.71 -33.94
#